data_4ca88a49a26edf1769686f0abef84d94
#
_entry.id   4ca88a49a26edf1769686f0abef84d94
#
_cell.length_a   1.000
_cell.length_b   1.000
_cell.length_c   1.000
_cell.angle_alpha   90.00
_cell.angle_beta   90.00
_cell.angle_gamma   90.00
#
_symmetry.space_group_name_H-M   'P 1'
#
loop_
_entity.id
_entity.type
_entity.pdbx_description
1 polymer ?
#
loop_
_entity_poly.entity_id
_entity_poly.type
_entity_poly.pdbx_seq_one_letter_code
_entity_poly.pdbx_strand_id
1 'polypeptide(L)'
;MYIRTTFKSKMLMRAVNVHVFLPFHDGYPDTEAPFPTLYFLPGFSANAEEIATCLPLRQMSAKYGVAIIIPDGENSFYADRPERAALHGSFVEKELVETTRALFPQLSRKREDTFIGGISMGGYGAAVHGLHAHETFSKILMMSPAIEVDMLFDPANDNIEGAVPSSIFDCVLGGEEIYRNSYMNPHKGILDLKAAGADIPKMYMCCGLQDVLVYDSCQKFRNFLETENVPLTYVESDGMHMIPYWDEQLEACFKFLKEE
;
A
#
# COMPACT_ATOMS: atom_id res chain seq x y z
N MET A 1 2.07 7.68 20.06
CA MET A 1 1.49 6.54 20.84
C MET A 1 1.45 5.31 19.95
N TYR A 2 1.67 4.11 20.52
CA TYR A 2 1.57 2.84 19.76
C TYR A 2 0.51 1.94 20.41
N ILE A 3 -0.38 1.39 19.59
CA ILE A 3 -1.51 0.57 20.01
C ILE A 3 -1.55 -0.69 19.13
N ARG A 4 -1.74 -1.84 19.75
CA ARG A 4 -2.09 -3.09 19.07
C ARG A 4 -3.53 -3.41 19.40
N THR A 5 -4.33 -3.68 18.39
CA THR A 5 -5.74 -4.03 18.57
C THR A 5 -6.12 -5.21 17.71
N THR A 6 -7.13 -5.93 18.15
CA THR A 6 -7.71 -7.06 17.43
C THR A 6 -9.21 -6.89 17.36
N PHE A 7 -9.78 -7.07 16.18
CA PHE A 7 -11.24 -7.10 16.04
C PHE A 7 -11.70 -8.21 15.09
N LYS A 8 -12.98 -8.56 15.18
CA LYS A 8 -13.56 -9.55 14.27
C LYS A 8 -13.94 -8.88 12.96
N SER A 9 -13.19 -9.20 11.90
CA SER A 9 -13.52 -8.75 10.55
C SER A 9 -14.69 -9.56 9.98
N LYS A 10 -15.62 -8.87 9.35
CA LYS A 10 -16.72 -9.47 8.58
C LYS A 10 -16.27 -9.86 7.18
N MET A 11 -15.39 -9.04 6.58
CA MET A 11 -14.86 -9.29 5.22
C MET A 11 -13.92 -10.48 5.19
N LEU A 12 -13.13 -10.67 6.27
CA LEU A 12 -12.18 -11.79 6.39
C LEU A 12 -12.70 -12.94 7.24
N MET A 13 -13.90 -12.82 7.81
CA MET A 13 -14.60 -13.84 8.64
C MET A 13 -13.76 -14.37 9.81
N ARG A 14 -12.81 -13.61 10.32
CA ARG A 14 -11.88 -13.98 11.39
C ARG A 14 -11.44 -12.77 12.22
N ALA A 15 -10.74 -13.02 13.31
CA ALA A 15 -10.05 -11.95 14.03
C ALA A 15 -8.84 -11.45 13.23
N VAL A 16 -8.65 -10.14 13.20
CA VAL A 16 -7.53 -9.47 12.51
C VAL A 16 -6.79 -8.59 13.48
N ASN A 17 -5.46 -8.57 13.35
CA ASN A 17 -4.60 -7.69 14.11
C ASN A 17 -4.36 -6.41 13.33
N VAL A 18 -4.34 -5.29 14.03
CA VAL A 18 -4.04 -3.97 13.46
C VAL A 18 -3.11 -3.24 14.41
N HIS A 19 -2.04 -2.70 13.88
CA HIS A 19 -1.10 -1.84 14.58
C HIS A 19 -1.40 -0.39 14.25
N VAL A 20 -1.41 0.46 15.27
CA VAL A 20 -1.79 1.86 15.15
C VAL A 20 -0.73 2.74 15.79
N PHE A 21 -0.19 3.67 15.03
CA PHE A 21 0.63 4.76 15.54
C PHE A 21 -0.19 6.05 15.49
N LEU A 22 -0.41 6.66 16.65
CA LEU A 22 -0.97 8.01 16.74
C LEU A 22 0.16 9.01 17.02
N PRO A 23 0.11 10.23 16.48
CA PRO A 23 1.20 11.20 16.52
C PRO A 23 1.36 11.88 17.90
N PHE A 24 1.27 11.10 18.98
CA PHE A 24 1.54 11.53 20.34
C PHE A 24 2.88 10.94 20.77
N HIS A 25 3.92 11.77 20.89
CA HIS A 25 5.26 11.32 21.28
C HIS A 25 6.03 12.46 21.94
N ASP A 26 6.61 12.20 23.10
CA ASP A 26 7.49 13.11 23.79
C ASP A 26 8.70 13.47 22.90
N GLY A 27 9.02 14.74 22.81
CA GLY A 27 10.14 15.27 22.02
C GLY A 27 9.75 15.75 20.59
N TYR A 28 8.49 15.65 20.21
CA TYR A 28 7.96 16.29 19.00
C TYR A 28 6.87 17.30 19.38
N PRO A 29 6.65 18.34 18.54
CA PRO A 29 5.56 19.28 18.75
C PRO A 29 4.21 18.54 18.85
N ASP A 30 3.34 19.00 19.74
CA ASP A 30 1.98 18.48 19.81
C ASP A 30 1.26 18.70 18.49
N THR A 31 0.65 17.63 17.97
CA THR A 31 -0.18 17.68 16.77
C THR A 31 -1.64 17.60 17.21
N GLU A 32 -2.45 18.54 16.72
CA GLU A 32 -3.87 18.56 17.03
C GLU A 32 -4.66 17.64 16.09
N ALA A 33 -5.68 16.99 16.63
CA ALA A 33 -6.65 16.23 15.85
C ALA A 33 -7.56 17.19 15.06
N PRO A 34 -8.15 16.76 13.92
CA PRO A 34 -8.10 15.39 13.39
C PRO A 34 -6.78 15.10 12.63
N PHE A 35 -6.25 13.88 12.82
CA PHE A 35 -4.98 13.47 12.20
C PHE A 35 -5.19 12.94 10.78
N PRO A 36 -4.40 13.39 9.79
CA PRO A 36 -4.22 12.67 8.54
C PRO A 36 -3.79 11.23 8.80
N THR A 37 -4.24 10.28 7.98
CA THR A 37 -4.05 8.85 8.25
C THR A 37 -3.48 8.13 7.05
N LEU A 38 -2.39 7.40 7.25
CA LEU A 38 -1.79 6.48 6.29
C LEU A 38 -2.20 5.04 6.65
N TYR A 39 -2.89 4.35 5.75
CA TYR A 39 -3.11 2.91 5.78
C TYR A 39 -1.93 2.25 5.08
N PHE A 40 -1.03 1.63 5.86
CA PHE A 40 0.25 1.12 5.38
C PHE A 40 0.26 -0.40 5.30
N LEU A 41 0.40 -0.93 4.09
CA LEU A 41 0.21 -2.34 3.76
C LEU A 41 1.56 -3.10 3.75
N PRO A 42 1.69 -4.19 4.53
CA PRO A 42 2.86 -5.08 4.52
C PRO A 42 3.13 -5.74 3.17
N GLY A 43 4.41 -6.10 2.93
CA GLY A 43 4.84 -6.91 1.82
C GLY A 43 4.46 -8.39 1.95
N PHE A 44 4.77 -9.18 0.91
CA PHE A 44 4.65 -10.63 0.93
C PHE A 44 5.59 -11.22 2.01
N SER A 45 5.15 -12.25 2.70
CA SER A 45 5.81 -12.89 3.86
C SER A 45 5.95 -12.03 5.13
N ALA A 46 5.66 -10.73 5.07
CA ALA A 46 5.66 -9.85 6.24
C ALA A 46 4.28 -9.75 6.89
N ASN A 47 4.26 -9.35 8.15
CA ASN A 47 3.05 -9.02 8.89
C ASN A 47 3.12 -7.61 9.49
N ALA A 48 2.03 -7.18 10.12
CA ALA A 48 1.95 -5.85 10.72
C ALA A 48 2.97 -5.64 11.87
N GLU A 49 3.29 -6.68 12.65
CA GLU A 49 4.26 -6.63 13.75
C GLU A 49 5.67 -6.36 13.22
N GLU A 50 6.08 -7.08 12.17
CA GLU A 50 7.41 -6.91 11.56
C GLU A 50 7.59 -5.49 11.02
N ILE A 51 6.64 -5.00 10.24
CA ILE A 51 6.69 -3.63 9.72
C ILE A 51 6.72 -2.59 10.84
N ALA A 52 5.90 -2.78 11.87
CA ALA A 52 5.83 -1.86 13.02
C ALA A 52 7.11 -1.83 13.87
N THR A 53 7.90 -2.91 13.84
CA THR A 53 9.13 -3.05 14.66
C THR A 53 10.40 -2.76 13.87
N CYS A 54 10.42 -3.08 12.58
CA CYS A 54 11.63 -2.93 11.73
C CYS A 54 11.77 -1.52 11.12
N LEU A 55 10.68 -0.74 11.05
CA LEU A 55 10.71 0.62 10.53
C LEU A 55 10.42 1.65 11.64
N PRO A 56 11.03 2.84 11.63
CA PRO A 56 10.83 3.87 12.65
C PRO A 56 9.50 4.62 12.49
N LEU A 57 8.40 3.90 12.22
CA LEU A 57 7.10 4.46 11.90
C LEU A 57 6.51 5.30 13.05
N ARG A 58 6.84 4.95 14.30
CA ARG A 58 6.44 5.75 15.47
C ARG A 58 7.04 7.16 15.42
N GLN A 59 8.32 7.27 15.03
CA GLN A 59 8.99 8.55 14.90
C GLN A 59 8.42 9.34 13.71
N MET A 60 8.20 8.67 12.58
CA MET A 60 7.60 9.29 11.39
C MET A 60 6.20 9.82 11.70
N SER A 61 5.36 9.02 12.35
CA SER A 61 4.03 9.44 12.80
C SER A 61 4.08 10.72 13.63
N ALA A 62 4.94 10.76 14.63
CA ALA A 62 5.09 11.92 15.53
C ALA A 62 5.65 13.15 14.80
N LYS A 63 6.70 12.96 13.99
CA LYS A 63 7.38 14.04 13.27
C LYS A 63 6.48 14.74 12.25
N TYR A 64 5.67 13.97 11.54
CA TYR A 64 4.81 14.47 10.45
C TYR A 64 3.35 14.70 10.86
N GLY A 65 2.97 14.32 12.06
CA GLY A 65 1.59 14.44 12.53
C GLY A 65 0.61 13.55 11.76
N VAL A 66 1.06 12.38 11.28
CA VAL A 66 0.27 11.43 10.49
C VAL A 66 0.02 10.18 11.32
N ALA A 67 -1.23 9.80 11.51
CA ALA A 67 -1.57 8.49 12.08
C ALA A 67 -1.25 7.38 11.07
N ILE A 68 -0.75 6.22 11.55
CA ILE A 68 -0.41 5.10 10.68
C ILE A 68 -1.18 3.87 11.16
N ILE A 69 -1.86 3.21 10.22
CA ILE A 69 -2.66 2.00 10.45
C ILE A 69 -2.04 0.86 9.63
N ILE A 70 -1.63 -0.23 10.28
CA ILE A 70 -0.98 -1.35 9.62
C ILE A 70 -1.79 -2.62 9.89
N PRO A 71 -2.53 -3.16 8.90
CA PRO A 71 -3.19 -4.47 9.00
C PRO A 71 -2.24 -5.60 8.61
N ASP A 72 -2.57 -6.84 8.96
CA ASP A 72 -1.94 -8.01 8.35
C ASP A 72 -2.38 -8.20 6.90
N GLY A 73 -1.41 -8.49 6.00
CA GLY A 73 -1.64 -8.65 4.55
C GLY A 73 -1.80 -10.10 4.08
N GLU A 74 -1.26 -11.07 4.83
CA GLU A 74 -1.42 -12.54 4.65
C GLU A 74 -1.09 -13.12 3.28
N ASN A 75 -0.09 -12.62 2.61
CA ASN A 75 0.27 -13.09 1.27
C ASN A 75 -0.89 -13.12 0.26
N SER A 76 -1.87 -12.23 0.46
CA SER A 76 -3.14 -12.18 -0.27
C SER A 76 -3.10 -11.35 -1.54
N PHE A 77 -2.03 -10.60 -1.78
CA PHE A 77 -2.00 -9.49 -2.76
C PHE A 77 -3.23 -8.58 -2.63
N TYR A 78 -3.80 -8.55 -1.44
CA TYR A 78 -5.00 -7.77 -1.10
C TYR A 78 -6.20 -8.02 -2.01
N ALA A 79 -6.27 -9.21 -2.64
CA ALA A 79 -7.34 -9.58 -3.54
C ALA A 79 -8.59 -10.09 -2.79
N ASP A 80 -9.75 -9.77 -3.34
CA ASP A 80 -11.01 -10.35 -2.89
C ASP A 80 -11.20 -11.75 -3.48
N ARG A 81 -11.28 -12.74 -2.59
CA ARG A 81 -11.50 -14.15 -2.92
C ARG A 81 -12.71 -14.69 -2.14
N PRO A 82 -13.95 -14.45 -2.65
CA PRO A 82 -15.18 -14.86 -1.97
C PRO A 82 -15.24 -16.37 -1.69
N GLU A 83 -14.71 -17.18 -2.60
CA GLU A 83 -14.64 -18.64 -2.48
C GLU A 83 -13.72 -19.12 -1.34
N ARG A 84 -12.90 -18.23 -0.78
CA ARG A 84 -12.05 -18.46 0.38
C ARG A 84 -12.53 -17.75 1.64
N ALA A 85 -13.67 -17.07 1.58
CA ALA A 85 -14.15 -16.17 2.63
C ALA A 85 -13.10 -15.13 3.04
N ALA A 86 -12.36 -14.61 2.05
CA ALA A 86 -11.23 -13.70 2.24
C ALA A 86 -11.35 -12.51 1.28
N LEU A 87 -12.02 -11.45 1.72
CA LEU A 87 -12.24 -10.23 0.94
C LEU A 87 -11.24 -9.15 1.41
N HIS A 88 -9.94 -9.34 1.05
CA HIS A 88 -8.88 -8.46 1.52
C HIS A 88 -8.95 -7.05 0.94
N GLY A 89 -9.37 -6.90 -0.31
CA GLY A 89 -9.58 -5.59 -0.93
C GLY A 89 -10.72 -4.83 -0.26
N SER A 90 -11.88 -5.45 -0.15
CA SER A 90 -13.04 -4.88 0.56
C SER A 90 -12.73 -4.56 2.03
N PHE A 91 -11.90 -5.38 2.67
CA PHE A 91 -11.41 -5.11 4.02
C PHE A 91 -10.57 -3.83 4.07
N VAL A 92 -9.58 -3.68 3.21
CA VAL A 92 -8.67 -2.52 3.18
C VAL A 92 -9.40 -1.23 2.81
N GLU A 93 -10.23 -1.28 1.76
CA GLU A 93 -10.89 -0.08 1.23
C GLU A 93 -11.98 0.45 2.15
N LYS A 94 -12.68 -0.43 2.86
CA LYS A 94 -13.90 -0.07 3.58
C LYS A 94 -13.86 -0.44 5.06
N GLU A 95 -13.79 -1.74 5.39
CA GLU A 95 -13.98 -2.20 6.77
C GLU A 95 -12.87 -1.69 7.70
N LEU A 96 -11.61 -1.72 7.25
CA LEU A 96 -10.47 -1.22 8.02
C LEU A 96 -10.61 0.29 8.27
N VAL A 97 -10.95 1.06 7.23
CA VAL A 97 -11.13 2.52 7.33
C VAL A 97 -12.28 2.87 8.27
N GLU A 98 -13.45 2.25 8.10
CA GLU A 98 -14.62 2.50 8.94
C GLU A 98 -14.37 2.10 10.40
N THR A 99 -13.78 0.91 10.62
CA THR A 99 -13.53 0.39 11.97
C THR A 99 -12.51 1.24 12.71
N THR A 100 -11.41 1.61 12.07
CA THR A 100 -10.37 2.42 12.72
C THR A 100 -10.86 3.84 13.02
N ARG A 101 -11.65 4.45 12.14
CA ARG A 101 -12.30 5.75 12.39
C ARG A 101 -13.37 5.70 13.49
N ALA A 102 -13.98 4.55 13.73
CA ALA A 102 -14.92 4.35 14.84
C ALA A 102 -14.17 4.16 16.18
N LEU A 103 -13.07 3.41 16.17
CA LEU A 103 -12.24 3.16 17.35
C LEU A 103 -11.40 4.38 17.76
N PHE A 104 -10.96 5.18 16.78
CA PHE A 104 -10.10 6.35 16.97
C PHE A 104 -10.75 7.60 16.37
N PRO A 105 -11.65 8.27 17.11
CA PRO A 105 -12.39 9.44 16.61
C PRO A 105 -11.52 10.63 16.20
N GLN A 106 -10.27 10.65 16.63
CA GLN A 106 -9.26 11.66 16.28
C GLN A 106 -8.65 11.49 14.86
N LEU A 107 -8.98 10.40 14.14
CA LEU A 107 -8.58 10.26 12.75
C LEU A 107 -9.46 11.14 11.84
N SER A 108 -8.84 11.81 10.87
CA SER A 108 -9.56 12.59 9.88
C SER A 108 -10.50 11.72 9.04
N ARG A 109 -11.66 12.29 8.68
CA ARG A 109 -12.62 11.64 7.77
C ARG A 109 -12.58 12.21 6.36
N LYS A 110 -11.73 13.20 6.13
CA LYS A 110 -11.60 13.87 4.86
C LYS A 110 -10.76 13.02 3.91
N ARG A 111 -11.11 13.06 2.61
CA ARG A 111 -10.34 12.39 1.56
C ARG A 111 -8.90 12.91 1.51
N GLU A 112 -8.74 14.23 1.51
CA GLU A 112 -7.44 14.89 1.42
C GLU A 112 -6.47 14.50 2.53
N ASP A 113 -6.96 14.02 3.66
CA ASP A 113 -6.21 13.55 4.81
C ASP A 113 -6.11 12.01 4.89
N THR A 114 -6.58 11.29 3.87
CA THR A 114 -6.62 9.82 3.88
C THR A 114 -5.70 9.27 2.79
N PHE A 115 -4.69 8.51 3.21
CA PHE A 115 -3.63 8.01 2.35
C PHE A 115 -3.54 6.49 2.44
N ILE A 116 -3.10 5.87 1.35
CA ILE A 116 -2.77 4.44 1.33
C ILE A 116 -1.34 4.27 0.85
N GLY A 117 -0.61 3.35 1.45
CA GLY A 117 0.76 3.07 1.06
C GLY A 117 1.18 1.67 1.44
N GLY A 118 2.37 1.25 1.03
CA GLY A 118 2.90 -0.04 1.40
C GLY A 118 4.18 -0.40 0.68
N ILE A 119 4.70 -1.59 1.02
CA ILE A 119 5.97 -2.13 0.54
C ILE A 119 5.70 -3.37 -0.30
N SER A 120 6.37 -3.50 -1.46
CA SER A 120 6.34 -4.72 -2.28
C SER A 120 4.91 -5.13 -2.66
N MET A 121 4.41 -6.29 -2.23
CA MET A 121 3.00 -6.67 -2.32
C MET A 121 2.07 -5.59 -1.76
N GLY A 122 2.45 -4.94 -0.65
CA GLY A 122 1.68 -3.84 -0.06
C GLY A 122 1.70 -2.58 -0.90
N GLY A 123 2.81 -2.30 -1.61
CA GLY A 123 2.90 -1.21 -2.59
C GLY A 123 1.99 -1.44 -3.80
N TYR A 124 1.92 -2.68 -4.27
CA TYR A 124 0.92 -3.10 -5.26
C TYR A 124 -0.50 -2.91 -4.75
N GLY A 125 -0.81 -3.42 -3.55
CA GLY A 125 -2.11 -3.25 -2.91
C GLY A 125 -2.49 -1.78 -2.75
N ALA A 126 -1.52 -0.92 -2.39
CA ALA A 126 -1.75 0.51 -2.29
C ALA A 126 -2.11 1.14 -3.63
N ALA A 127 -1.44 0.76 -4.73
CA ALA A 127 -1.78 1.22 -6.07
C ALA A 127 -3.21 0.81 -6.46
N VAL A 128 -3.52 -0.48 -6.37
CA VAL A 128 -4.81 -1.03 -6.76
C VAL A 128 -5.96 -0.41 -5.96
N HIS A 129 -5.87 -0.45 -4.63
CA HIS A 129 -6.96 0.01 -3.77
C HIS A 129 -7.03 1.54 -3.67
N GLY A 130 -5.89 2.22 -3.83
CA GLY A 130 -5.88 3.67 -3.94
C GLY A 130 -6.59 4.19 -5.20
N LEU A 131 -6.42 3.48 -6.33
CA LEU A 131 -7.12 3.79 -7.58
C LEU A 131 -8.60 3.38 -7.52
N HIS A 132 -8.90 2.17 -7.04
CA HIS A 132 -10.26 1.67 -6.98
C HIS A 132 -11.14 2.46 -5.99
N ALA A 133 -10.60 2.80 -4.82
CA ALA A 133 -11.27 3.62 -3.81
C ALA A 133 -10.77 5.08 -3.80
N HIS A 134 -10.58 5.68 -5.00
CA HIS A 134 -10.05 7.03 -5.18
C HIS A 134 -10.88 8.13 -4.50
N GLU A 135 -12.15 7.87 -4.21
CA GLU A 135 -12.98 8.77 -3.41
C GLU A 135 -12.64 8.75 -1.91
N THR A 136 -11.96 7.71 -1.44
CA THR A 136 -11.48 7.58 -0.06
C THR A 136 -10.05 8.06 0.10
N PHE A 137 -9.17 7.65 -0.83
CA PHE A 137 -7.75 7.92 -0.76
C PHE A 137 -7.33 9.04 -1.71
N SER A 138 -6.58 10.01 -1.20
CA SER A 138 -6.07 11.13 -1.98
C SER A 138 -4.63 10.95 -2.46
N LYS A 139 -3.87 10.09 -1.77
CA LYS A 139 -2.46 9.82 -2.09
C LYS A 139 -2.15 8.33 -1.99
N ILE A 140 -1.31 7.86 -2.91
CA ILE A 140 -0.82 6.49 -3.01
C ILE A 140 0.70 6.51 -2.86
N LEU A 141 1.21 5.74 -1.90
CA LEU A 141 2.63 5.60 -1.62
C LEU A 141 3.09 4.18 -1.90
N MET A 142 3.98 4.00 -2.86
CA MET A 142 4.47 2.69 -3.32
C MET A 142 5.97 2.57 -3.07
N MET A 143 6.38 1.68 -2.18
CA MET A 143 7.78 1.39 -1.90
C MET A 143 8.15 0.04 -2.50
N SER A 144 9.03 0.03 -3.53
CA SER A 144 9.42 -1.17 -4.28
C SER A 144 8.21 -2.05 -4.66
N PRO A 145 7.17 -1.54 -5.35
CA PRO A 145 5.93 -2.28 -5.56
C PRO A 145 6.10 -3.42 -6.58
N ALA A 146 5.47 -4.58 -6.31
CA ALA A 146 5.34 -5.69 -7.25
C ALA A 146 4.16 -5.43 -8.21
N ILE A 147 4.34 -4.50 -9.19
CA ILE A 147 3.21 -3.84 -9.84
C ILE A 147 2.88 -4.34 -11.26
N GLU A 148 3.83 -5.01 -11.95
CA GLU A 148 3.64 -5.43 -13.34
C GLU A 148 3.07 -6.84 -13.46
N VAL A 149 1.96 -6.96 -14.18
CA VAL A 149 1.25 -8.22 -14.41
C VAL A 149 2.09 -9.28 -15.10
N ASP A 150 2.79 -8.87 -16.16
CA ASP A 150 3.58 -9.78 -16.98
C ASP A 150 4.70 -10.45 -16.18
N MET A 151 5.19 -9.77 -15.13
CA MET A 151 6.17 -10.33 -14.22
C MET A 151 5.53 -11.25 -13.16
N LEU A 152 4.29 -10.99 -12.77
CA LEU A 152 3.61 -11.78 -11.75
C LEU A 152 3.23 -13.19 -12.25
N PHE A 153 2.84 -13.32 -13.51
CA PHE A 153 2.37 -14.58 -14.10
C PHE A 153 3.41 -15.29 -14.98
N ASP A 154 4.59 -14.70 -15.19
CA ASP A 154 5.62 -15.31 -16.03
C ASP A 154 6.46 -16.32 -15.23
N PRO A 155 6.39 -17.65 -15.56
CA PRO A 155 7.20 -18.67 -14.90
C PRO A 155 8.73 -18.46 -15.04
N ALA A 156 9.18 -17.66 -16.01
CA ALA A 156 10.59 -17.35 -16.14
C ALA A 156 11.14 -16.59 -14.91
N ASN A 157 10.28 -15.85 -14.21
CA ASN A 157 10.65 -15.12 -13.01
C ASN A 157 10.73 -16.02 -11.76
N ASP A 158 10.21 -17.23 -11.79
CA ASP A 158 10.30 -18.21 -10.67
C ASP A 158 11.77 -18.58 -10.33
N ASN A 159 12.69 -18.31 -11.24
CA ASN A 159 14.13 -18.56 -11.03
C ASN A 159 14.87 -17.39 -10.37
N ILE A 160 14.20 -16.27 -10.12
CA ILE A 160 14.78 -15.12 -9.41
C ILE A 160 14.74 -15.42 -7.91
N GLU A 161 15.91 -15.33 -7.24
CA GLU A 161 15.97 -15.55 -5.79
C GLU A 161 15.06 -14.56 -5.04
N GLY A 162 14.19 -15.09 -4.18
CA GLY A 162 13.22 -14.30 -3.42
C GLY A 162 11.92 -13.97 -4.17
N ALA A 163 11.80 -14.32 -5.46
CA ALA A 163 10.56 -14.13 -6.20
C ALA A 163 9.44 -15.03 -5.66
N VAL A 164 8.21 -14.51 -5.72
CA VAL A 164 7.01 -15.30 -5.45
C VAL A 164 6.73 -16.18 -6.67
N PRO A 165 6.56 -17.51 -6.51
CA PRO A 165 6.27 -18.38 -7.64
C PRO A 165 5.02 -17.97 -8.42
N SER A 166 5.09 -17.98 -9.75
CA SER A 166 3.99 -17.57 -10.65
C SER A 166 2.68 -18.29 -10.37
N SER A 167 2.74 -19.57 -9.98
CA SER A 167 1.56 -20.39 -9.62
C SER A 167 0.77 -19.86 -8.42
N ILE A 168 1.39 -19.05 -7.55
CA ILE A 168 0.69 -18.41 -6.42
C ILE A 168 -0.27 -17.35 -6.95
N PHE A 169 0.08 -16.62 -8.00
CA PHE A 169 -0.77 -15.57 -8.55
C PHE A 169 -2.06 -16.12 -9.18
N ASP A 170 -2.00 -17.28 -9.83
CA ASP A 170 -3.22 -17.98 -10.26
C ASP A 170 -4.17 -18.25 -9.09
N CYS A 171 -3.59 -18.67 -7.97
CA CYS A 171 -4.36 -18.99 -6.77
C CYS A 171 -4.90 -17.73 -6.07
N VAL A 172 -4.10 -16.65 -6.00
CA VAL A 172 -4.42 -15.45 -5.23
C VAL A 172 -5.22 -14.44 -6.04
N LEU A 173 -4.88 -14.25 -7.32
CA LEU A 173 -5.52 -13.26 -8.20
C LEU A 173 -6.61 -13.87 -9.10
N GLY A 174 -6.74 -15.20 -9.14
CA GLY A 174 -7.78 -15.90 -9.92
C GLY A 174 -7.39 -16.22 -11.35
N GLY A 175 -6.10 -16.10 -11.67
CA GLY A 175 -5.54 -16.29 -13.00
C GLY A 175 -5.39 -15.00 -13.80
N GLU A 176 -4.49 -15.05 -14.76
CA GLU A 176 -4.05 -13.88 -15.54
C GLU A 176 -5.21 -13.19 -16.28
N GLU A 177 -6.11 -13.94 -16.89
CA GLU A 177 -7.24 -13.39 -17.64
C GLU A 177 -8.20 -12.59 -16.73
N ILE A 178 -8.53 -13.15 -15.55
CA ILE A 178 -9.37 -12.48 -14.54
C ILE A 178 -8.66 -11.23 -14.05
N TYR A 179 -7.39 -11.34 -13.71
CA TYR A 179 -6.59 -10.22 -13.23
C TYR A 179 -6.54 -9.08 -14.24
N ARG A 180 -6.18 -9.36 -15.50
CA ARG A 180 -6.05 -8.34 -16.57
C ARG A 180 -7.33 -7.53 -16.78
N ASN A 181 -8.48 -8.14 -16.59
CA ASN A 181 -9.79 -7.53 -16.82
C ASN A 181 -10.42 -6.95 -15.54
N SER A 182 -9.81 -7.12 -14.39
CA SER A 182 -10.31 -6.64 -13.11
C SER A 182 -9.71 -5.31 -12.68
N TYR A 183 -10.29 -4.70 -11.62
CA TYR A 183 -9.72 -3.51 -10.96
C TYR A 183 -8.37 -3.80 -10.28
N MET A 184 -8.02 -5.07 -10.09
CA MET A 184 -6.73 -5.49 -9.53
C MET A 184 -5.55 -5.20 -10.46
N ASN A 185 -5.80 -4.88 -11.74
CA ASN A 185 -4.80 -4.42 -12.68
C ASN A 185 -4.65 -2.88 -12.57
N PRO A 186 -3.52 -2.36 -12.05
CA PRO A 186 -3.34 -0.92 -11.85
C PRO A 186 -3.32 -0.13 -13.15
N HIS A 187 -2.86 -0.72 -14.27
CA HIS A 187 -2.95 -0.09 -15.59
C HIS A 187 -4.40 0.16 -15.98
N LYS A 188 -5.25 -0.88 -15.82
CA LYS A 188 -6.69 -0.75 -16.08
C LYS A 188 -7.33 0.28 -15.16
N GLY A 189 -6.97 0.29 -13.86
CA GLY A 189 -7.46 1.27 -12.91
C GLY A 189 -7.20 2.71 -13.35
N ILE A 190 -5.99 3.01 -13.82
CA ILE A 190 -5.62 4.33 -14.38
C ILE A 190 -6.47 4.67 -15.62
N LEU A 191 -6.60 3.73 -16.56
CA LEU A 191 -7.35 3.97 -17.80
C LEU A 191 -8.85 4.17 -17.53
N ASP A 192 -9.42 3.40 -16.61
CA ASP A 192 -10.82 3.52 -16.22
C ASP A 192 -11.11 4.89 -15.56
N LEU A 193 -10.24 5.37 -14.66
CA LEU A 193 -10.38 6.69 -14.03
C LEU A 193 -10.25 7.82 -15.04
N LYS A 194 -9.31 7.73 -15.97
CA LYS A 194 -9.16 8.70 -17.06
C LYS A 194 -10.42 8.73 -17.95
N ALA A 195 -10.93 7.57 -18.33
CA ALA A 195 -12.12 7.46 -19.15
C ALA A 195 -13.36 8.05 -18.44
N ALA A 196 -13.44 7.91 -17.12
CA ALA A 196 -14.49 8.48 -16.30
C ALA A 196 -14.30 9.99 -16.01
N GLY A 197 -13.14 10.57 -16.32
CA GLY A 197 -12.79 11.94 -15.93
C GLY A 197 -12.70 12.11 -14.41
N ALA A 198 -12.38 11.03 -13.69
CA ALA A 198 -12.30 11.03 -12.24
C ALA A 198 -10.94 11.56 -11.76
N ASP A 199 -10.91 12.03 -10.52
CA ASP A 199 -9.69 12.53 -9.89
C ASP A 199 -8.78 11.36 -9.49
N ILE A 200 -7.62 11.27 -10.14
CA ILE A 200 -6.61 10.24 -9.84
C ILE A 200 -5.82 10.69 -8.61
N PRO A 201 -5.69 9.84 -7.56
CA PRO A 201 -4.86 10.16 -6.40
C PRO A 201 -3.43 10.50 -6.78
N LYS A 202 -2.80 11.44 -6.06
CA LYS A 202 -1.37 11.74 -6.24
C LYS A 202 -0.54 10.49 -5.91
N MET A 203 0.47 10.19 -6.72
CA MET A 203 1.26 8.97 -6.59
C MET A 203 2.74 9.27 -6.31
N TYR A 204 3.29 8.53 -5.37
CA TYR A 204 4.73 8.45 -5.10
C TYR A 204 5.18 7.01 -5.24
N MET A 205 6.31 6.79 -5.90
CA MET A 205 6.93 5.48 -6.00
C MET A 205 8.43 5.60 -5.79
N CYS A 206 9.01 4.70 -4.99
CA CYS A 206 10.45 4.56 -4.90
C CYS A 206 10.89 3.12 -5.13
N CYS A 207 12.10 2.94 -5.70
CA CYS A 207 12.70 1.64 -5.95
C CYS A 207 14.21 1.70 -5.87
N GLY A 208 14.82 0.66 -5.29
CA GLY A 208 16.27 0.53 -5.25
C GLY A 208 16.84 0.14 -6.61
N LEU A 209 17.98 0.71 -7.00
CA LEU A 209 18.65 0.41 -8.28
C LEU A 209 19.14 -1.04 -8.37
N GLN A 210 19.38 -1.70 -7.24
CA GLN A 210 19.79 -3.11 -7.16
C GLN A 210 18.63 -4.03 -6.72
N ASP A 211 17.39 -3.55 -6.79
CA ASP A 211 16.21 -4.36 -6.48
C ASP A 211 15.85 -5.27 -7.67
N VAL A 212 16.49 -6.43 -7.71
CA VAL A 212 16.32 -7.40 -8.79
C VAL A 212 14.91 -8.01 -8.88
N LEU A 213 14.09 -7.84 -7.83
CA LEU A 213 12.74 -8.39 -7.81
C LEU A 213 11.74 -7.50 -8.56
N VAL A 214 11.86 -6.18 -8.43
CA VAL A 214 10.80 -5.28 -8.89
C VAL A 214 11.31 -4.05 -9.65
N TYR A 215 12.61 -3.85 -9.82
CA TYR A 215 13.13 -2.66 -10.49
C TYR A 215 12.57 -2.49 -11.91
N ASP A 216 12.65 -3.56 -12.74
CA ASP A 216 12.12 -3.53 -14.10
C ASP A 216 10.60 -3.31 -14.13
N SER A 217 9.88 -3.89 -13.17
CA SER A 217 8.46 -3.68 -12.94
C SER A 217 8.14 -2.19 -12.66
N CYS A 218 8.89 -1.57 -11.77
CA CYS A 218 8.73 -0.15 -11.44
C CYS A 218 9.01 0.75 -12.66
N GLN A 219 10.06 0.44 -13.45
CA GLN A 219 10.38 1.21 -14.66
C GLN A 219 9.27 1.10 -15.73
N LYS A 220 8.71 -0.09 -15.93
CA LYS A 220 7.60 -0.30 -16.88
C LYS A 220 6.37 0.50 -16.48
N PHE A 221 5.99 0.44 -15.20
CA PHE A 221 4.84 1.17 -14.68
C PHE A 221 5.04 2.69 -14.74
N ARG A 222 6.25 3.19 -14.41
CA ARG A 222 6.60 4.61 -14.57
C ARG A 222 6.42 5.06 -16.02
N ASN A 223 6.98 4.30 -16.99
CA ASN A 223 6.88 4.63 -18.39
C ASN A 223 5.44 4.60 -18.92
N PHE A 224 4.62 3.69 -18.40
CA PHE A 224 3.19 3.66 -18.69
C PHE A 224 2.50 4.93 -18.20
N LEU A 225 2.72 5.34 -16.94
CA LEU A 225 2.12 6.56 -16.39
C LEU A 225 2.56 7.81 -17.16
N GLU A 226 3.83 7.88 -17.57
CA GLU A 226 4.35 8.96 -18.42
C GLU A 226 3.63 8.99 -19.77
N THR A 227 3.47 7.84 -20.44
CA THR A 227 2.73 7.71 -21.70
C THR A 227 1.28 8.16 -21.57
N GLU A 228 0.66 7.84 -20.43
CA GLU A 228 -0.71 8.22 -20.13
C GLU A 228 -0.84 9.66 -19.58
N ASN A 229 0.25 10.41 -19.45
CA ASN A 229 0.29 11.76 -18.86
C ASN A 229 -0.31 11.80 -17.44
N VAL A 230 -0.04 10.77 -16.63
CA VAL A 230 -0.44 10.70 -15.23
C VAL A 230 0.78 11.04 -14.35
N PRO A 231 0.69 12.09 -13.52
CA PRO A 231 1.81 12.51 -12.68
C PRO A 231 2.23 11.45 -11.67
N LEU A 232 3.53 11.21 -11.58
CA LEU A 232 4.17 10.34 -10.59
C LEU A 232 5.41 11.04 -10.01
N THR A 233 5.51 11.14 -8.69
CA THR A 233 6.78 11.42 -8.04
C THR A 233 7.55 10.11 -7.94
N TYR A 234 8.62 9.97 -8.75
CA TYR A 234 9.44 8.77 -8.78
C TYR A 234 10.84 9.03 -8.24
N VAL A 235 11.29 8.18 -7.32
CA VAL A 235 12.62 8.25 -6.70
C VAL A 235 13.31 6.90 -6.84
N GLU A 236 14.53 6.92 -7.33
CA GLU A 236 15.41 5.75 -7.32
C GLU A 236 16.78 6.11 -6.71
N SER A 237 17.34 5.20 -5.96
CA SER A 237 18.65 5.33 -5.33
C SER A 237 19.26 3.96 -5.11
N ASP A 238 20.55 3.93 -4.71
CA ASP A 238 21.19 2.69 -4.35
C ASP A 238 20.40 1.95 -3.26
N GLY A 239 20.21 0.65 -3.45
CA GLY A 239 19.49 -0.19 -2.51
C GLY A 239 18.89 -1.44 -3.15
N MET A 240 18.54 -2.38 -2.29
CA MET A 240 17.95 -3.68 -2.64
C MET A 240 16.53 -3.79 -2.08
N HIS A 241 15.84 -4.90 -2.35
CA HIS A 241 14.50 -5.21 -1.81
C HIS A 241 14.56 -5.57 -0.31
N MET A 242 14.93 -4.60 0.53
CA MET A 242 15.24 -4.85 1.95
C MET A 242 14.85 -3.68 2.84
N ILE A 243 14.62 -3.96 4.13
CA ILE A 243 14.29 -2.99 5.18
C ILE A 243 15.23 -1.75 5.19
N PRO A 244 16.57 -1.87 5.11
CA PRO A 244 17.44 -0.69 5.12
C PRO A 244 17.12 0.33 4.02
N TYR A 245 16.81 -0.13 2.81
CA TYR A 245 16.40 0.74 1.72
C TYR A 245 15.08 1.47 2.06
N TRP A 246 14.09 0.74 2.52
CA TRP A 246 12.77 1.34 2.83
C TRP A 246 12.84 2.30 4.02
N ASP A 247 13.69 2.02 5.01
CA ASP A 247 13.95 2.93 6.13
C ASP A 247 14.51 4.28 5.65
N GLU A 248 15.50 4.25 4.76
CA GLU A 248 16.09 5.46 4.17
C GLU A 248 15.08 6.29 3.36
N GLN A 249 14.08 5.64 2.73
CA GLN A 249 13.09 6.33 1.92
C GLN A 249 11.93 6.94 2.72
N LEU A 250 11.73 6.54 3.98
CA LEU A 250 10.56 6.97 4.78
C LEU A 250 10.46 8.50 4.90
N GLU A 251 11.57 9.19 5.09
CA GLU A 251 11.56 10.65 5.22
C GLU A 251 10.98 11.34 3.97
N ALA A 252 11.37 10.89 2.77
CA ALA A 252 10.84 11.42 1.51
C ALA A 252 9.37 11.05 1.32
N CYS A 253 9.00 9.82 1.69
CA CYS A 253 7.62 9.35 1.66
C CYS A 253 6.68 10.22 2.51
N PHE A 254 7.07 10.52 3.74
CA PHE A 254 6.24 11.33 4.63
C PHE A 254 6.22 12.81 4.24
N LYS A 255 7.28 13.35 3.64
CA LYS A 255 7.25 14.69 3.03
C LYS A 255 6.20 14.76 1.93
N PHE A 256 6.19 13.79 1.01
CA PHE A 256 5.17 13.71 -0.05
C PHE A 256 3.74 13.67 0.52
N LEU A 257 3.50 12.93 1.62
CA LEU A 257 2.18 12.88 2.25
C LEU A 257 1.73 14.25 2.79
N LYS A 258 2.67 15.13 3.15
CA LYS A 258 2.39 16.47 3.70
C LYS A 258 2.38 17.59 2.64
N GLU A 259 2.75 17.31 1.39
CA GLU A 259 2.62 18.28 0.29
C GLU A 259 1.14 18.53 -0.04
N GLU A 260 0.80 19.77 -0.40
CA GLU A 260 -0.56 20.18 -0.80
C GLU A 260 -0.93 19.71 -2.23
#